data_2e97fc72d4ffad05881b66b4a6694148
#
_entry.id   2e97fc72d4ffad05881b66b4a6694148
#
_cell.length_a   1.000
_cell.length_b   1.000
_cell.length_c   1.000
_cell.angle_alpha   90.00
_cell.angle_beta   90.00
_cell.angle_gamma   90.00
#
_symmetry.space_group_name_H-M   'P 1'
#
loop_
_entity.id
_entity.type
_entity.pdbx_description
1 polymer ?
#
loop_
_entity_poly.entity_id
_entity_poly.type
_entity_poly.pdbx_seq_one_letter_code
_entity_poly.pdbx_strand_id
1 'polypeptide(L)'
;QLKDLDSVDKKIQRCEKMAKTDPKAKVELEVLQKCKTHLEQGKSIRSLDLSKEDRTAIADSFLLTEKPVMYVANVDEASMHTGNKFSAMLVEMAKNEGAEVIVMCNNIEAQIAELEDPADKAVFMDEYQMKEPALNRLIQSAYKLLNLETYFTAGVQEVRSWTIEKGWKAPQAASVIHTDFEKGFIKAEVIAFEDFIKYKSEAACRDNGKLRIEGKEYLVKDGDVMHFRFNVLNSSNTYYSLLLFL
;
A
#
# COMPACT_ATOMS: atom_id res chain seq x y z
N GLN A 1 17.16 9.19 -11.74
CA GLN A 1 16.96 10.11 -12.87
C GLN A 1 17.73 9.63 -14.11
N LEU A 2 19.09 9.43 -14.04
CA LEU A 2 19.90 9.00 -15.19
C LEU A 2 19.39 7.69 -15.82
N LYS A 3 18.96 6.72 -15.00
CA LYS A 3 18.39 5.47 -15.49
C LYS A 3 17.08 5.68 -16.25
N ASP A 4 16.24 6.56 -15.74
CA ASP A 4 14.97 6.90 -16.40
C ASP A 4 15.22 7.65 -17.70
N LEU A 5 16.18 8.57 -17.71
CA LEU A 5 16.57 9.29 -18.94
C LEU A 5 17.01 8.31 -20.05
N ASP A 6 17.87 7.34 -19.72
CA ASP A 6 18.28 6.29 -20.67
C ASP A 6 17.09 5.45 -21.18
N SER A 7 16.15 5.12 -20.28
CA SER A 7 14.94 4.37 -20.65
C SER A 7 14.02 5.19 -21.56
N VAL A 8 13.81 6.46 -21.24
CA VAL A 8 12.99 7.39 -22.03
C VAL A 8 13.60 7.62 -23.40
N ASP A 9 14.92 7.85 -23.50
CA ASP A 9 15.59 8.04 -24.78
C ASP A 9 15.45 6.83 -25.71
N LYS A 10 15.66 5.62 -25.19
CA LYS A 10 15.47 4.38 -25.97
C LYS A 10 14.04 4.23 -26.47
N LYS A 11 13.06 4.62 -25.65
CA LYS A 11 11.66 4.51 -25.99
C LYS A 11 11.25 5.57 -27.03
N ILE A 12 11.72 6.79 -26.90
CA ILE A 12 11.54 7.87 -27.89
C ILE A 12 11.98 7.38 -29.27
N GLN A 13 13.20 6.80 -29.40
CA GLN A 13 13.71 6.30 -30.67
C GLN A 13 12.82 5.22 -31.33
N ARG A 14 12.13 4.42 -30.50
CA ARG A 14 11.15 3.42 -30.99
C ARG A 14 9.85 4.10 -31.44
N CYS A 15 9.32 5.00 -30.60
CA CYS A 15 8.06 5.70 -30.86
C CYS A 15 8.16 6.60 -32.09
N GLU A 16 9.29 7.26 -32.37
CA GLU A 16 9.51 8.08 -33.58
C GLU A 16 9.30 7.31 -34.89
N LYS A 17 9.68 6.02 -34.91
CA LYS A 17 9.47 5.16 -36.07
C LYS A 17 8.00 4.80 -36.25
N MET A 18 7.29 4.60 -35.17
CA MET A 18 5.89 4.15 -35.13
C MET A 18 4.89 5.31 -35.25
N ALA A 19 5.23 6.49 -34.75
CA ALA A 19 4.36 7.66 -34.72
C ALA A 19 3.92 8.16 -36.11
N LYS A 20 4.59 7.72 -37.16
CA LYS A 20 4.21 8.06 -38.56
C LYS A 20 2.91 7.37 -38.98
N THR A 21 2.59 6.23 -38.41
CA THR A 21 1.45 5.39 -38.77
C THR A 21 0.49 5.08 -37.64
N ASP A 22 0.92 5.26 -36.39
CA ASP A 22 0.14 4.95 -35.19
C ASP A 22 -0.13 6.22 -34.35
N PRO A 23 -1.41 6.66 -34.26
CA PRO A 23 -1.78 7.81 -33.43
C PRO A 23 -1.44 7.64 -31.93
N LYS A 24 -1.49 6.40 -31.41
CA LYS A 24 -1.14 6.13 -30.00
C LYS A 24 0.35 6.36 -29.75
N ALA A 25 1.19 5.88 -30.65
CA ALA A 25 2.63 6.11 -30.58
C ALA A 25 2.99 7.61 -30.67
N LYS A 26 2.18 8.41 -31.37
CA LYS A 26 2.36 9.86 -31.42
C LYS A 26 2.09 10.52 -30.08
N VAL A 27 0.99 10.18 -29.42
CA VAL A 27 0.65 10.67 -28.05
C VAL A 27 1.74 10.26 -27.05
N GLU A 28 2.13 9.00 -27.09
CA GLU A 28 3.20 8.49 -26.23
C GLU A 28 4.52 9.24 -26.44
N LEU A 29 4.89 9.51 -27.68
CA LEU A 29 6.10 10.27 -28.02
C LEU A 29 6.07 11.69 -27.43
N GLU A 30 4.94 12.39 -27.53
CA GLU A 30 4.78 13.74 -26.96
C GLU A 30 4.95 13.74 -25.45
N VAL A 31 4.40 12.73 -24.75
CA VAL A 31 4.55 12.58 -23.29
C VAL A 31 6.00 12.25 -22.91
N LEU A 32 6.63 11.34 -23.62
CA LEU A 32 8.03 10.94 -23.39
C LEU A 32 8.99 12.13 -23.60
N GLN A 33 8.74 13.00 -24.56
CA GLN A 33 9.53 14.23 -24.78
C GLN A 33 9.39 15.20 -23.59
N LYS A 34 8.19 15.38 -23.02
CA LYS A 34 7.99 16.14 -21.80
C LYS A 34 8.77 15.53 -20.63
N CYS A 35 8.70 14.20 -20.47
CA CYS A 35 9.44 13.47 -19.45
C CYS A 35 10.95 13.65 -19.59
N LYS A 36 11.48 13.55 -20.81
CA LYS A 36 12.90 13.76 -21.10
C LYS A 36 13.37 15.15 -20.65
N THR A 37 12.69 16.20 -21.11
CA THR A 37 13.02 17.60 -20.77
C THR A 37 13.01 17.82 -19.27
N HIS A 38 12.06 17.22 -18.55
CA HIS A 38 11.94 17.33 -17.10
C HIS A 38 13.09 16.61 -16.36
N LEU A 39 13.46 15.43 -16.82
CA LEU A 39 14.59 14.65 -16.29
C LEU A 39 15.93 15.33 -16.55
N GLU A 40 16.13 15.95 -17.73
CA GLU A 40 17.33 16.71 -18.06
C GLU A 40 17.53 17.93 -17.16
N GLN A 41 16.44 18.48 -16.60
CA GLN A 41 16.49 19.54 -15.57
C GLN A 41 16.83 19.00 -14.17
N GLY A 42 17.10 17.71 -14.02
CA GLY A 42 17.36 17.08 -12.73
C GLY A 42 16.11 16.90 -11.86
N LYS A 43 14.91 16.94 -12.46
CA LYS A 43 13.63 16.78 -11.73
C LYS A 43 13.09 15.36 -11.88
N SER A 44 12.37 14.89 -10.86
CA SER A 44 11.73 13.57 -10.87
C SER A 44 10.40 13.59 -11.61
N ILE A 45 10.04 12.52 -12.32
CA ILE A 45 8.78 12.45 -13.09
C ILE A 45 7.56 12.62 -12.19
N ARG A 46 7.62 12.22 -10.90
CA ARG A 46 6.53 12.43 -9.93
C ARG A 46 6.16 13.91 -9.75
N SER A 47 7.09 14.83 -10.00
CA SER A 47 6.85 16.28 -9.91
C SER A 47 6.38 16.89 -11.24
N LEU A 48 6.30 16.10 -12.31
CA LEU A 48 5.77 16.54 -13.60
C LEU A 48 4.24 16.45 -13.58
N ASP A 49 3.56 17.51 -13.94
CA ASP A 49 2.11 17.51 -14.08
C ASP A 49 1.71 16.75 -15.35
N LEU A 50 1.27 15.50 -15.15
CA LEU A 50 0.81 14.58 -16.19
C LEU A 50 -0.65 14.22 -15.92
N SER A 51 -1.47 14.29 -16.96
CA SER A 51 -2.84 13.79 -16.89
C SER A 51 -2.88 12.27 -16.65
N LYS A 52 -4.04 11.73 -16.29
CA LYS A 52 -4.23 10.28 -16.13
C LYS A 52 -3.96 9.53 -17.45
N GLU A 53 -4.36 10.14 -18.56
CA GLU A 53 -4.13 9.63 -19.91
C GLU A 53 -2.65 9.61 -20.25
N ASP A 54 -1.91 10.68 -19.94
CA ASP A 54 -0.46 10.77 -20.13
C ASP A 54 0.27 9.67 -19.35
N ARG A 55 -0.09 9.49 -18.06
CA ARG A 55 0.48 8.42 -17.22
C ARG A 55 0.19 7.04 -17.78
N THR A 56 -1.03 6.81 -18.28
CA THR A 56 -1.40 5.55 -18.91
C THR A 56 -0.56 5.28 -20.17
N ALA A 57 -0.30 6.32 -20.98
CA ALA A 57 0.48 6.20 -22.20
C ALA A 57 1.95 5.78 -21.97
N ILE A 58 2.53 6.12 -20.82
CA ILE A 58 3.92 5.80 -20.48
C ILE A 58 4.07 4.71 -19.41
N ALA A 59 2.97 4.11 -18.96
CA ALA A 59 2.97 3.17 -17.82
C ALA A 59 3.91 1.98 -17.97
N ASP A 60 4.07 1.47 -19.21
CA ASP A 60 4.98 0.39 -19.56
C ASP A 60 6.47 0.79 -19.59
N SER A 61 6.78 2.08 -19.39
CA SER A 61 8.16 2.57 -19.23
C SER A 61 8.74 2.30 -17.86
N PHE A 62 7.92 1.99 -16.86
CA PHE A 62 8.32 1.66 -15.48
C PHE A 62 9.34 2.65 -14.89
N LEU A 63 9.10 3.96 -15.06
CA LEU A 63 10.02 4.99 -14.64
C LEU A 63 10.17 5.02 -13.12
N LEU A 64 11.40 4.92 -12.62
CA LEU A 64 11.71 4.87 -11.20
C LEU A 64 11.34 6.18 -10.48
N THR A 65 11.58 7.31 -11.15
CA THR A 65 11.30 8.64 -10.58
C THR A 65 9.82 9.03 -10.62
N GLU A 66 8.96 8.22 -11.24
CA GLU A 66 7.51 8.36 -11.19
C GLU A 66 6.94 7.80 -9.87
N LYS A 67 7.60 6.79 -9.32
CA LYS A 67 7.14 6.12 -8.10
C LYS A 67 7.06 7.09 -6.92
N PRO A 68 6.04 6.94 -6.05
CA PRO A 68 5.98 7.70 -4.81
C PRO A 68 7.22 7.42 -3.96
N VAL A 69 7.67 8.41 -3.20
CA VAL A 69 8.87 8.32 -2.37
C VAL A 69 8.58 8.79 -0.95
N MET A 70 9.21 8.13 0.00
CA MET A 70 9.29 8.51 1.39
C MET A 70 10.76 8.47 1.80
N TYR A 71 11.18 9.39 2.63
CA TYR A 71 12.55 9.44 3.13
C TYR A 71 12.63 8.97 4.57
N VAL A 72 13.67 8.21 4.89
CA VAL A 72 13.97 7.80 6.25
C VAL A 72 15.30 8.45 6.66
N ALA A 73 15.22 9.37 7.60
CA ALA A 73 16.39 10.01 8.21
C ALA A 73 16.86 9.17 9.38
N ASN A 74 17.87 8.32 9.15
CA ASN A 74 18.53 7.59 10.23
C ASN A 74 19.46 8.53 10.98
N VAL A 75 19.19 8.77 12.26
CA VAL A 75 19.95 9.65 13.15
C VAL A 75 20.53 8.87 14.33
N ASP A 76 21.45 9.50 15.07
CA ASP A 76 21.92 9.00 16.36
C ASP A 76 20.88 9.11 17.48
N GLU A 77 21.13 8.47 18.60
CA GLU A 77 20.22 8.44 19.76
C GLU A 77 19.93 9.86 20.29
N ALA A 78 20.93 10.72 20.36
CA ALA A 78 20.77 12.09 20.84
C ALA A 78 19.84 12.94 19.95
N SER A 79 19.75 12.58 18.68
CA SER A 79 18.97 13.30 17.66
C SER A 79 17.61 12.68 17.36
N MET A 80 17.23 11.57 18.02
CA MET A 80 16.04 10.79 17.64
C MET A 80 14.71 11.56 17.79
N HIS A 81 14.63 12.49 18.73
CA HIS A 81 13.41 13.30 18.97
C HIS A 81 13.41 14.62 18.21
N THR A 82 14.57 15.27 18.13
CA THR A 82 14.69 16.63 17.59
C THR A 82 15.25 16.67 16.18
N GLY A 83 15.81 15.56 15.71
CA GLY A 83 16.58 15.51 14.48
C GLY A 83 17.95 16.19 14.64
N ASN A 84 18.66 16.30 13.54
CA ASN A 84 19.95 17.00 13.43
C ASN A 84 19.97 17.87 12.16
N LYS A 85 21.09 18.56 11.92
CA LYS A 85 21.27 19.43 10.74
C LYS A 85 20.93 18.72 9.43
N PHE A 86 21.33 17.45 9.28
CA PHE A 86 21.11 16.71 8.03
C PHE A 86 19.65 16.30 7.87
N SER A 87 19.00 15.84 8.94
CA SER A 87 17.57 15.53 8.89
C SER A 87 16.72 16.78 8.61
N ALA A 88 17.10 17.94 9.14
CA ALA A 88 16.43 19.21 8.85
C ALA A 88 16.55 19.59 7.36
N MET A 89 17.75 19.44 6.76
CA MET A 89 17.95 19.65 5.33
C MET A 89 17.12 18.67 4.48
N LEU A 90 17.02 17.42 4.90
CA LEU A 90 16.21 16.40 4.22
C LEU A 90 14.71 16.74 4.29
N VAL A 91 14.24 17.21 5.44
CA VAL A 91 12.83 17.66 5.61
C VAL A 91 12.50 18.81 4.66
N GLU A 92 13.40 19.80 4.54
CA GLU A 92 13.19 20.94 3.63
C GLU A 92 13.18 20.47 2.16
N MET A 93 14.08 19.57 1.77
CA MET A 93 14.12 19.02 0.42
C MET A 93 12.84 18.22 0.12
N ALA A 94 12.43 17.33 1.04
CA ALA A 94 11.26 16.48 0.89
C ALA A 94 9.96 17.28 0.79
N LYS A 95 9.86 18.39 1.52
CA LYS A 95 8.73 19.32 1.45
C LYS A 95 8.52 19.88 0.04
N ASN A 96 9.60 20.20 -0.67
CA ASN A 96 9.55 20.70 -2.05
C ASN A 96 9.09 19.60 -3.04
N GLU A 97 9.28 18.33 -2.70
CA GLU A 97 8.82 17.18 -3.50
C GLU A 97 7.45 16.66 -3.07
N GLY A 98 6.85 17.18 -2.01
CA GLY A 98 5.63 16.64 -1.41
C GLY A 98 5.81 15.26 -0.78
N ALA A 99 7.05 14.91 -0.41
CA ALA A 99 7.40 13.62 0.17
C ALA A 99 7.41 13.69 1.71
N GLU A 100 7.06 12.57 2.36
CA GLU A 100 7.11 12.43 3.81
C GLU A 100 8.53 12.04 4.27
N VAL A 101 8.92 12.51 5.45
CA VAL A 101 10.19 12.15 6.11
C VAL A 101 9.91 11.54 7.47
N ILE A 102 10.45 10.35 7.70
CA ILE A 102 10.45 9.69 9.00
C ILE A 102 11.84 9.83 9.60
N VAL A 103 11.95 10.49 10.75
CA VAL A 103 13.17 10.54 11.54
C VAL A 103 13.14 9.38 12.53
N MET A 104 14.19 8.56 12.53
CA MET A 104 14.31 7.41 13.43
C MET A 104 15.78 7.09 13.73
N CYS A 105 16.00 6.39 14.84
CA CYS A 105 17.30 5.82 15.18
C CYS A 105 17.27 4.31 14.99
N ASN A 106 17.88 3.81 13.91
CA ASN A 106 17.85 2.36 13.60
C ASN A 106 18.51 1.52 14.71
N ASN A 107 19.47 2.06 15.46
CA ASN A 107 20.09 1.35 16.57
C ASN A 107 19.08 1.08 17.69
N ILE A 108 18.28 2.08 18.07
CA ILE A 108 17.22 1.92 19.08
C ILE A 108 16.13 0.98 18.58
N GLU A 109 15.70 1.11 17.31
CA GLU A 109 14.68 0.21 16.73
C GLU A 109 15.17 -1.26 16.71
N ALA A 110 16.45 -1.51 16.44
CA ALA A 110 17.03 -2.84 16.48
C ALA A 110 17.00 -3.42 17.91
N GLN A 111 17.35 -2.63 18.91
CA GLN A 111 17.30 -3.05 20.31
C GLN A 111 15.87 -3.39 20.75
N ILE A 112 14.89 -2.56 20.37
CA ILE A 112 13.46 -2.84 20.64
C ILE A 112 13.03 -4.16 19.97
N ALA A 113 13.50 -4.44 18.76
CA ALA A 113 13.13 -5.65 18.02
C ALA A 113 13.72 -6.93 18.66
N GLU A 114 14.87 -6.84 19.32
CA GLU A 114 15.51 -7.96 20.03
C GLU A 114 14.83 -8.31 21.36
N LEU A 115 14.07 -7.40 21.96
CA LEU A 115 13.35 -7.68 23.18
C LEU A 115 12.12 -8.58 22.88
N GLU A 116 12.01 -9.70 23.56
CA GLU A 116 10.88 -10.63 23.40
C GLU A 116 9.71 -10.28 24.33
N ASP A 117 10.01 -9.91 25.58
CA ASP A 117 9.01 -9.59 26.59
C ASP A 117 8.37 -8.21 26.33
N PRO A 118 7.03 -8.14 26.21
CA PRO A 118 6.33 -6.86 26.07
C PRO A 118 6.58 -5.88 27.24
N ALA A 119 6.81 -6.39 28.46
CA ALA A 119 7.09 -5.57 29.63
C ALA A 119 8.47 -4.90 29.50
N ASP A 120 9.48 -5.65 29.07
CA ASP A 120 10.82 -5.12 28.82
C ASP A 120 10.81 -4.09 27.69
N LYS A 121 10.05 -4.33 26.62
CA LYS A 121 9.83 -3.34 25.56
C LYS A 121 9.22 -2.04 26.11
N ALA A 122 8.23 -2.14 26.98
CA ALA A 122 7.56 -0.98 27.54
C ALA A 122 8.53 -0.15 28.41
N VAL A 123 9.35 -0.81 29.25
CA VAL A 123 10.38 -0.16 30.09
C VAL A 123 11.42 0.53 29.20
N PHE A 124 11.92 -0.16 28.20
CA PHE A 124 12.91 0.39 27.27
C PHE A 124 12.38 1.61 26.51
N MET A 125 11.14 1.53 26.01
CA MET A 125 10.52 2.66 25.32
C MET A 125 10.28 3.86 26.25
N ASP A 126 9.94 3.62 27.51
CA ASP A 126 9.74 4.69 28.52
C ASP A 126 11.08 5.40 28.83
N GLU A 127 12.18 4.66 28.95
CA GLU A 127 13.53 5.21 29.13
C GLU A 127 13.90 6.18 27.99
N TYR A 128 13.56 5.82 26.75
CA TYR A 128 13.78 6.67 25.58
C TYR A 128 12.63 7.63 25.27
N GLN A 129 11.65 7.78 26.15
CA GLN A 129 10.47 8.66 25.99
C GLN A 129 9.71 8.42 24.67
N MET A 130 9.66 7.16 24.23
CA MET A 130 8.98 6.74 23.01
C MET A 130 7.55 6.27 23.35
N LYS A 131 6.54 6.80 22.66
CA LYS A 131 5.15 6.31 22.75
C LYS A 131 4.93 5.02 21.98
N GLU A 132 5.63 4.89 20.88
CA GLU A 132 5.62 3.73 20.00
C GLU A 132 6.95 3.65 19.22
N PRO A 133 7.33 2.46 18.72
CA PRO A 133 8.48 2.33 17.82
C PRO A 133 8.29 3.17 16.56
N ALA A 134 9.35 3.82 16.08
CA ALA A 134 9.31 4.59 14.84
C ALA A 134 9.05 3.70 13.62
N LEU A 135 9.37 2.41 13.71
CA LEU A 135 9.01 1.39 12.72
C LEU A 135 7.49 1.33 12.48
N ASN A 136 6.66 1.46 13.51
CA ASN A 136 5.20 1.48 13.34
C ASN A 136 4.77 2.68 12.49
N ARG A 137 5.31 3.87 12.76
CA ARG A 137 5.06 5.07 11.95
C ARG A 137 5.53 4.90 10.52
N LEU A 138 6.69 4.26 10.32
CA LEU A 138 7.23 3.95 9.00
C LEU A 138 6.26 3.05 8.21
N ILE A 139 5.74 1.99 8.83
CA ILE A 139 4.79 1.06 8.21
C ILE A 139 3.49 1.80 7.84
N GLN A 140 2.92 2.57 8.78
CA GLN A 140 1.69 3.34 8.54
C GLN A 140 1.86 4.34 7.38
N SER A 141 2.97 5.08 7.37
CA SER A 141 3.28 6.03 6.30
C SER A 141 3.50 5.34 4.95
N ALA A 142 4.12 4.16 4.93
CA ALA A 142 4.29 3.37 3.72
C ALA A 142 2.94 2.88 3.15
N TYR A 143 2.05 2.37 4.01
CA TYR A 143 0.69 1.98 3.61
C TYR A 143 -0.09 3.16 3.04
N LYS A 144 -0.05 4.31 3.73
CA LYS A 144 -0.67 5.54 3.25
C LYS A 144 -0.10 6.01 1.91
N LEU A 145 1.23 5.99 1.76
CA LEU A 145 1.93 6.39 0.54
C LEU A 145 1.52 5.52 -0.66
N LEU A 146 1.36 4.22 -0.43
CA LEU A 146 0.98 3.25 -1.44
C LEU A 146 -0.55 3.12 -1.60
N ASN A 147 -1.33 3.91 -0.85
CA ASN A 147 -2.79 3.85 -0.83
C ASN A 147 -3.33 2.45 -0.50
N LEU A 148 -2.74 1.81 0.51
CA LEU A 148 -3.09 0.45 0.96
C LEU A 148 -3.93 0.48 2.22
N GLU A 149 -4.78 -0.53 2.37
CA GLU A 149 -5.55 -0.85 3.56
C GLU A 149 -5.44 -2.35 3.85
N THR A 150 -5.76 -2.74 5.07
CA THR A 150 -5.73 -4.14 5.51
C THR A 150 -7.10 -4.57 5.99
N TYR A 151 -7.56 -5.76 5.55
CA TYR A 151 -8.65 -6.45 6.19
C TYR A 151 -8.19 -7.79 6.75
N PHE A 152 -8.98 -8.39 7.63
CA PHE A 152 -8.67 -9.66 8.27
C PHE A 152 -9.68 -10.74 7.89
N THR A 153 -9.21 -11.98 7.84
CA THR A 153 -10.06 -13.15 7.95
C THR A 153 -9.76 -13.85 9.26
N ALA A 154 -10.80 -14.21 10.01
CA ALA A 154 -10.65 -14.88 11.29
C ALA A 154 -11.51 -16.15 11.30
N GLY A 155 -10.86 -17.30 11.26
CA GLY A 155 -11.47 -18.62 11.30
C GLY A 155 -10.94 -19.43 12.49
N VAL A 156 -11.48 -20.65 12.66
CA VAL A 156 -11.06 -21.56 13.74
C VAL A 156 -9.61 -22.04 13.55
N GLN A 157 -9.16 -22.15 12.30
CA GLN A 157 -7.85 -22.70 11.96
C GLN A 157 -6.79 -21.59 11.80
N GLU A 158 -7.17 -20.44 11.28
CA GLU A 158 -6.23 -19.38 10.91
C GLU A 158 -6.85 -17.99 11.09
N VAL A 159 -6.02 -17.05 11.53
CA VAL A 159 -6.29 -15.61 11.44
C VAL A 159 -5.25 -15.01 10.50
N ARG A 160 -5.71 -14.29 9.48
CA ARG A 160 -4.82 -13.74 8.46
C ARG A 160 -5.16 -12.30 8.10
N SER A 161 -4.13 -11.49 7.85
CA SER A 161 -4.24 -10.15 7.30
C SER A 161 -4.06 -10.17 5.78
N TRP A 162 -4.83 -9.35 5.09
CA TRP A 162 -4.81 -9.21 3.65
C TRP A 162 -4.67 -7.75 3.27
N THR A 163 -3.67 -7.44 2.45
CA THR A 163 -3.43 -6.08 1.99
C THR A 163 -4.16 -5.84 0.67
N ILE A 164 -4.89 -4.73 0.60
CA ILE A 164 -5.66 -4.30 -0.58
C ILE A 164 -5.39 -2.82 -0.88
N GLU A 165 -5.76 -2.36 -2.04
CA GLU A 165 -5.77 -0.94 -2.32
C GLU A 165 -7.02 -0.28 -1.69
N LYS A 166 -6.82 0.89 -1.12
CA LYS A 166 -7.90 1.68 -0.53
C LYS A 166 -9.00 1.98 -1.55
N GLY A 167 -10.23 1.75 -1.12
CA GLY A 167 -11.40 1.96 -1.97
C GLY A 167 -11.78 0.75 -2.81
N TRP A 168 -11.14 -0.41 -2.60
CA TRP A 168 -11.58 -1.65 -3.22
C TRP A 168 -12.93 -2.11 -2.68
N LYS A 169 -13.76 -2.65 -3.59
CA LYS A 169 -15.02 -3.29 -3.23
C LYS A 169 -14.79 -4.72 -2.74
N ALA A 170 -15.76 -5.24 -1.99
CA ALA A 170 -15.69 -6.58 -1.42
C ALA A 170 -15.31 -7.70 -2.41
N PRO A 171 -15.83 -7.76 -3.66
CA PRO A 171 -15.38 -8.76 -4.64
C PRO A 171 -13.90 -8.62 -5.00
N GLN A 172 -13.41 -7.40 -5.20
CA GLN A 172 -11.99 -7.13 -5.49
C GLN A 172 -11.12 -7.54 -4.31
N ALA A 173 -11.52 -7.20 -3.08
CA ALA A 173 -10.82 -7.63 -1.88
C ALA A 173 -10.78 -9.16 -1.74
N ALA A 174 -11.85 -9.85 -2.09
CA ALA A 174 -11.89 -11.31 -2.08
C ALA A 174 -10.91 -11.94 -3.09
N SER A 175 -10.58 -11.26 -4.19
CA SER A 175 -9.66 -11.76 -5.22
C SER A 175 -8.23 -11.95 -4.72
N VAL A 176 -7.82 -11.22 -3.67
CA VAL A 176 -6.49 -11.36 -3.05
C VAL A 176 -6.33 -12.73 -2.38
N ILE A 177 -7.43 -13.31 -1.90
CA ILE A 177 -7.44 -14.68 -1.36
C ILE A 177 -7.35 -15.67 -2.52
N HIS A 178 -8.26 -15.56 -3.48
CA HIS A 178 -8.29 -16.36 -4.70
C HIS A 178 -9.16 -15.70 -5.78
N THR A 179 -8.74 -15.77 -7.03
CA THR A 179 -9.46 -15.18 -8.17
C THR A 179 -10.89 -15.67 -8.34
N ASP A 180 -11.18 -16.91 -7.93
CA ASP A 180 -12.53 -17.47 -8.00
C ASP A 180 -13.47 -16.85 -6.96
N PHE A 181 -12.95 -16.29 -5.87
CA PHE A 181 -13.76 -15.60 -4.85
C PHE A 181 -14.37 -14.32 -5.41
N GLU A 182 -13.65 -13.61 -6.27
CA GLU A 182 -14.18 -12.43 -6.98
C GLU A 182 -15.30 -12.82 -7.93
N LYS A 183 -15.04 -13.82 -8.79
CA LYS A 183 -16.00 -14.28 -9.82
C LYS A 183 -17.27 -14.85 -9.22
N GLY A 184 -17.13 -15.66 -8.18
CA GLY A 184 -18.20 -16.33 -7.48
C GLY A 184 -18.82 -15.55 -6.33
N PHE A 185 -18.41 -14.29 -6.09
CA PHE A 185 -18.82 -13.51 -4.93
C PHE A 185 -20.35 -13.39 -4.80
N ILE A 186 -20.87 -13.72 -3.62
CA ILE A 186 -22.28 -13.60 -3.26
C ILE A 186 -22.49 -12.44 -2.29
N LYS A 187 -21.81 -12.48 -1.14
CA LYS A 187 -21.87 -11.50 -0.06
C LYS A 187 -20.64 -11.61 0.85
N ALA A 188 -20.41 -10.60 1.65
CA ALA A 188 -19.45 -10.63 2.75
C ALA A 188 -20.18 -10.45 4.10
N GLU A 189 -19.78 -11.20 5.10
CA GLU A 189 -20.12 -10.98 6.50
C GLU A 189 -18.97 -10.14 7.08
N VAL A 190 -19.28 -8.96 7.61
CA VAL A 190 -18.28 -7.96 7.99
C VAL A 190 -18.49 -7.52 9.43
N ILE A 191 -17.42 -7.51 10.22
CA ILE A 191 -17.36 -7.04 11.60
C ILE A 191 -16.24 -6.00 11.69
N ALA A 192 -16.49 -4.86 12.35
CA ALA A 192 -15.42 -3.90 12.60
C ALA A 192 -14.39 -4.48 13.58
N PHE A 193 -13.11 -4.15 13.41
CA PHE A 193 -12.01 -4.66 14.25
C PHE A 193 -12.26 -4.44 15.74
N GLU A 194 -12.68 -3.23 16.14
CA GLU A 194 -12.93 -2.89 17.54
C GLU A 194 -14.07 -3.73 18.14
N ASP A 195 -15.13 -4.00 17.37
CA ASP A 195 -16.22 -4.88 17.79
C ASP A 195 -15.74 -6.32 17.92
N PHE A 196 -14.90 -6.82 16.99
CA PHE A 196 -14.34 -8.17 17.06
C PHE A 196 -13.46 -8.34 18.32
N ILE A 197 -12.57 -7.39 18.60
CA ILE A 197 -11.72 -7.41 19.81
C ILE A 197 -12.56 -7.35 21.08
N LYS A 198 -13.63 -6.55 21.09
CA LYS A 198 -14.53 -6.42 22.23
C LYS A 198 -15.30 -7.69 22.54
N TYR A 199 -15.88 -8.34 21.53
CA TYR A 199 -16.75 -9.50 21.70
C TYR A 199 -16.02 -10.84 21.51
N LYS A 200 -14.79 -10.83 20.99
CA LYS A 200 -13.84 -11.95 20.90
C LYS A 200 -14.29 -13.13 20.02
N SER A 201 -15.46 -13.08 19.39
CA SER A 201 -15.90 -14.11 18.44
C SER A 201 -16.95 -13.58 17.48
N GLU A 202 -17.02 -14.20 16.29
CA GLU A 202 -18.05 -13.90 15.29
C GLU A 202 -19.46 -14.13 15.83
N ALA A 203 -19.68 -15.23 16.57
CA ALA A 203 -20.97 -15.55 17.17
C ALA A 203 -21.43 -14.45 18.13
N ALA A 204 -20.56 -14.02 19.06
CA ALA A 204 -20.86 -12.95 19.99
C ALA A 204 -21.08 -11.60 19.28
N CYS A 205 -20.35 -11.31 18.21
CA CYS A 205 -20.60 -10.12 17.39
C CYS A 205 -21.98 -10.18 16.72
N ARG A 206 -22.38 -11.34 16.20
CA ARG A 206 -23.71 -11.57 15.59
C ARG A 206 -24.83 -11.37 16.60
N ASP A 207 -24.73 -11.97 17.78
CA ASP A 207 -25.72 -11.88 18.86
C ASP A 207 -25.90 -10.44 19.35
N ASN A 208 -24.85 -9.62 19.26
CA ASN A 208 -24.87 -8.21 19.63
C ASN A 208 -25.17 -7.27 18.43
N GLY A 209 -25.59 -7.80 17.27
CA GLY A 209 -25.95 -7.02 16.08
C GLY A 209 -24.77 -6.26 15.44
N LYS A 210 -23.54 -6.77 15.62
CA LYS A 210 -22.31 -6.16 15.09
C LYS A 210 -21.82 -6.79 13.80
N LEU A 211 -22.35 -7.95 13.41
CA LEU A 211 -22.11 -8.58 12.15
C LEU A 211 -23.04 -7.99 11.08
N ARG A 212 -22.47 -7.39 10.07
CA ARG A 212 -23.16 -6.81 8.91
C ARG A 212 -23.08 -7.75 7.73
N ILE A 213 -24.11 -7.77 6.89
CA ILE A 213 -24.11 -8.50 5.62
C ILE A 213 -24.00 -7.46 4.52
N GLU A 214 -22.93 -7.52 3.74
CA GLU A 214 -22.59 -6.54 2.71
C GLU A 214 -22.55 -7.18 1.33
N GLY A 215 -22.98 -6.40 0.33
CA GLY A 215 -23.05 -6.82 -1.07
C GLY A 215 -21.80 -6.43 -1.88
N LYS A 216 -21.93 -6.56 -3.22
CA LYS A 216 -20.84 -6.31 -4.18
C LYS A 216 -20.30 -4.87 -4.18
N GLU A 217 -21.14 -3.91 -3.80
CA GLU A 217 -20.78 -2.48 -3.81
C GLU A 217 -20.13 -2.00 -2.51
N TYR A 218 -19.99 -2.88 -1.52
CA TYR A 218 -19.37 -2.53 -0.25
C TYR A 218 -17.90 -2.17 -0.45
N LEU A 219 -17.53 -0.96 -0.02
CA LEU A 219 -16.15 -0.52 0.05
C LEU A 219 -15.54 -1.04 1.35
N VAL A 220 -14.52 -1.86 1.23
CA VAL A 220 -13.81 -2.43 2.38
C VAL A 220 -13.13 -1.31 3.15
N LYS A 221 -13.16 -1.41 4.48
CA LYS A 221 -12.51 -0.45 5.39
C LYS A 221 -11.32 -1.10 6.05
N ASP A 222 -10.32 -0.29 6.35
CA ASP A 222 -9.16 -0.73 7.11
C ASP A 222 -9.59 -1.33 8.45
N GLY A 223 -9.10 -2.53 8.75
CA GLY A 223 -9.42 -3.27 9.96
C GLY A 223 -10.71 -4.11 9.89
N ASP A 224 -11.47 -4.11 8.78
CA ASP A 224 -12.63 -5.00 8.69
C ASP A 224 -12.24 -6.47 8.88
N VAL A 225 -12.98 -7.20 9.71
CA VAL A 225 -12.90 -8.67 9.81
C VAL A 225 -13.98 -9.25 8.92
N MET A 226 -13.59 -9.99 7.88
CA MET A 226 -14.46 -10.37 6.78
C MET A 226 -14.53 -11.88 6.59
N HIS A 227 -15.73 -12.34 6.27
CA HIS A 227 -15.98 -13.70 5.84
C HIS A 227 -16.75 -13.68 4.51
N PHE A 228 -16.11 -14.13 3.44
CA PHE A 228 -16.69 -14.12 2.10
C PHE A 228 -17.55 -15.37 1.84
N ARG A 229 -18.73 -15.17 1.26
CA ARG A 229 -19.59 -16.23 0.74
C ARG A 229 -19.56 -16.17 -0.79
N PHE A 230 -19.17 -17.25 -1.41
CA PHE A 230 -18.99 -17.35 -2.86
C PHE A 230 -19.38 -18.73 -3.38
N ASN A 231 -19.72 -18.81 -4.69
CA ASN A 231 -19.93 -20.04 -5.42
C ASN A 231 -18.72 -20.30 -6.33
N VAL A 232 -18.16 -21.48 -6.28
CA VAL A 232 -17.16 -21.93 -7.25
C VAL A 232 -17.91 -22.69 -8.35
N LEU A 233 -17.91 -22.13 -9.56
CA LEU A 233 -18.36 -22.83 -10.76
C LEU A 233 -17.22 -23.73 -11.24
N ASN A 234 -17.16 -24.95 -10.76
CA ASN A 234 -16.28 -25.96 -11.36
C ASN A 234 -16.86 -26.37 -12.72
N SER A 235 -16.00 -26.41 -13.74
CA SER A 235 -16.27 -26.88 -15.09
C SER A 235 -16.64 -28.39 -15.19
N SER A 236 -16.70 -29.10 -14.07
CA SER A 236 -17.21 -30.45 -13.91
C SER A 236 -18.23 -30.47 -12.78
N ASN A 237 -19.46 -30.41 -13.14
CA ASN A 237 -20.76 -30.70 -12.50
C ASN A 237 -20.81 -31.21 -11.05
N THR A 238 -19.98 -30.71 -10.17
CA THR A 238 -19.98 -31.02 -8.74
C THR A 238 -19.95 -29.73 -7.95
N TYR A 239 -21.09 -29.37 -7.34
CA TYR A 239 -21.18 -28.27 -6.39
C TYR A 239 -20.37 -28.64 -5.14
N TYR A 240 -19.11 -28.19 -5.08
CA TYR A 240 -18.42 -28.10 -3.82
C TYR A 240 -18.77 -26.73 -3.21
N SER A 241 -19.68 -26.73 -2.24
CA SER A 241 -19.66 -25.72 -1.22
C SER A 241 -18.38 -25.99 -0.41
N LEU A 242 -17.25 -25.50 -0.90
CA LEU A 242 -16.06 -25.44 -0.08
C LEU A 242 -16.34 -24.37 0.99
N LEU A 243 -16.90 -24.83 2.11
CA LEU A 243 -16.67 -24.22 3.41
C LEU A 243 -15.17 -24.37 3.66
N LEU A 244 -14.35 -23.54 2.99
CA LEU A 244 -13.03 -23.25 3.46
C LEU A 244 -13.22 -22.38 4.71
N PHE A 245 -13.36 -23.06 5.84
CA PHE A 245 -12.99 -22.52 7.14
C PHE A 245 -11.48 -22.25 7.06
N LEU A 246 -11.10 -21.09 6.54
CA LEU A 246 -9.81 -20.50 6.83
C LEU A 246 -9.92 -19.77 8.17
#